data_fc86fe437b93a1f0d8a6309a82512046
#
_entry.id   fc86fe437b93a1f0d8a6309a82512046
#
_cell.length_a   1.000
_cell.length_b   1.000
_cell.length_c   1.000
_cell.angle_alpha   90.00
_cell.angle_beta   90.00
_cell.angle_gamma   90.00
#
_symmetry.space_group_name_H-M   'P 1'
#
loop_
_entity.id
_entity.type
_entity.pdbx_description
1 polymer ?
#
loop_
_entity_poly.entity_id
_entity_poly.type
_entity_poly.pdbx_seq_one_letter_code
_entity_poly.pdbx_strand_id
1 'polypeptide(L)'
;RGIHFRLRILPRVSPAAFSPETPTLLCDFGSGIEDLPGSVMVVDHHIPYFEGELQVNPRLHGIDGDRELSSAGAAFLVAQGLGDNRDLAGLVMLGILGDGQALSGVNLSLFNDAVAQGIITPGQGLLLPGRDEHERLYAALNPYLHQVSGDEMAVADLLESASSGDGVSLDKLISLLVLRLSPFAPEETLERIYGARYDLQREVIPDAHTLAAVVDACGKSGYGGLASSLCLRSMVDIEVAWDLSFQHRGRVIQAVRAACIGDGAPQFVEVDDVRVASDVADALSLDCLQKGPVMVAARNDELCHLSARCPRGMEMDLGEAVREAAIQCGGFGGGHRFRAGATIPCARLEQFRGLIERAVAA
;
A
#
# COMPACT_ATOMS: atom_id res chain seq x y z
N ARG A 1 -5.03 21.33 -21.42
CA ARG A 1 -4.36 22.61 -21.73
C ARG A 1 -3.28 22.50 -22.82
N GLY A 2 -3.19 21.32 -23.51
CA GLY A 2 -2.29 21.13 -24.64
C GLY A 2 -0.79 21.07 -24.30
N ILE A 3 -0.43 20.88 -23.03
CA ILE A 3 0.95 20.68 -22.62
C ILE A 3 1.31 19.20 -22.80
N HIS A 4 2.31 18.96 -23.62
CA HIS A 4 2.88 17.63 -23.76
C HIS A 4 3.79 17.32 -22.56
N PHE A 5 3.60 16.17 -21.95
CA PHE A 5 4.42 15.70 -20.85
C PHE A 5 4.81 14.23 -21.03
N ARG A 6 5.86 13.82 -20.36
CA ARG A 6 6.26 12.42 -20.24
C ARG A 6 6.12 12.00 -18.78
N LEU A 7 5.30 10.98 -18.51
CA LEU A 7 5.19 10.37 -17.20
C LEU A 7 6.21 9.24 -17.04
N ARG A 8 6.85 9.20 -15.87
CA ARG A 8 7.70 8.10 -15.42
C ARG A 8 7.29 7.72 -14.02
N ILE A 9 7.09 6.43 -13.77
CA ILE A 9 6.87 5.87 -12.44
C ILE A 9 8.15 5.17 -12.04
N LEU A 10 8.75 5.62 -10.94
CA LEU A 10 10.07 5.18 -10.51
C LEU A 10 10.00 4.82 -9.02
N PRO A 11 10.61 3.70 -8.60
CA PRO A 11 10.68 3.33 -7.20
C PRO A 11 11.68 4.20 -6.42
N ARG A 12 12.60 4.83 -7.11
CA ARG A 12 13.63 5.72 -6.53
C ARG A 12 14.10 6.73 -7.57
N VAL A 13 14.59 7.86 -7.09
CA VAL A 13 15.15 8.92 -7.91
C VAL A 13 16.55 9.29 -7.39
N SER A 14 17.46 9.56 -8.32
CA SER A 14 18.77 10.14 -8.04
C SER A 14 18.83 11.56 -8.61
N PRO A 15 19.46 12.53 -7.93
CA PRO A 15 19.66 13.89 -8.46
C PRO A 15 20.27 13.92 -9.87
N ALA A 16 21.16 12.97 -10.17
CA ALA A 16 21.79 12.85 -11.50
C ALA A 16 20.81 12.50 -12.63
N ALA A 17 19.56 12.12 -12.31
CA ALA A 17 18.53 11.81 -13.31
C ALA A 17 17.86 13.07 -13.90
N PHE A 18 18.09 14.25 -13.31
CA PHE A 18 17.46 15.51 -13.70
C PHE A 18 18.39 16.38 -14.56
N SER A 19 17.80 16.93 -15.61
CA SER A 19 18.46 17.96 -16.42
C SER A 19 18.03 19.35 -15.94
N PRO A 20 18.97 20.28 -15.72
CA PRO A 20 18.62 21.68 -15.37
C PRO A 20 17.73 22.38 -16.40
N GLU A 21 17.73 21.89 -17.66
CA GLU A 21 16.99 22.51 -18.77
C GLU A 21 15.58 21.93 -18.94
N THR A 22 15.25 20.83 -18.25
CA THR A 22 13.97 20.13 -18.42
C THR A 22 13.06 20.37 -17.23
N PRO A 23 11.97 21.15 -17.36
CA PRO A 23 10.99 21.29 -16.29
C PRO A 23 10.48 19.91 -15.86
N THR A 24 10.62 19.61 -14.58
CA THR A 24 10.26 18.30 -14.01
C THR A 24 9.39 18.50 -12.79
N LEU A 25 8.28 17.76 -12.69
CA LEU A 25 7.44 17.70 -11.51
C LEU A 25 7.63 16.33 -10.85
N LEU A 26 8.05 16.33 -9.60
CA LEU A 26 8.10 15.15 -8.74
C LEU A 26 6.83 15.12 -7.89
N CYS A 27 6.16 13.96 -7.88
CA CYS A 27 4.99 13.74 -7.05
C CYS A 27 5.25 12.53 -6.15
N ASP A 28 4.97 12.65 -4.86
CA ASP A 28 5.14 11.62 -3.82
C ASP A 28 6.60 11.26 -3.52
N PHE A 29 7.52 12.09 -3.91
CA PHE A 29 8.93 12.06 -3.53
C PHE A 29 9.63 13.36 -3.90
N GLY A 30 10.83 13.56 -3.37
CA GLY A 30 11.66 14.73 -3.64
C GLY A 30 11.99 15.53 -2.39
N SER A 31 11.17 15.48 -1.35
CA SER A 31 11.38 16.22 -0.09
C SER A 31 12.67 15.84 0.66
N GLY A 32 13.20 14.64 0.40
CA GLY A 32 14.46 14.16 0.97
C GLY A 32 15.69 14.37 0.07
N ILE A 33 15.57 15.07 -1.06
CA ILE A 33 16.65 15.22 -2.03
C ILE A 33 17.14 16.65 -2.00
N GLU A 34 18.33 16.87 -1.46
CA GLU A 34 19.04 18.16 -1.51
C GLU A 34 19.56 18.47 -2.92
N ASP A 35 19.80 19.72 -3.22
CA ASP A 35 20.42 20.19 -4.46
C ASP A 35 19.66 19.83 -5.75
N LEU A 36 18.33 19.78 -5.69
CA LEU A 36 17.52 19.66 -6.90
C LEU A 36 17.72 20.88 -7.82
N PRO A 37 17.84 20.68 -9.15
CA PRO A 37 17.88 21.80 -10.09
C PRO A 37 16.67 22.72 -9.96
N GLY A 38 16.84 24.03 -10.18
CA GLY A 38 15.73 24.99 -10.13
C GLY A 38 14.61 24.77 -11.15
N SER A 39 14.78 23.82 -12.08
CA SER A 39 13.75 23.36 -13.00
C SER A 39 12.86 22.25 -12.41
N VAL A 40 13.16 21.77 -11.20
CA VAL A 40 12.43 20.68 -10.55
C VAL A 40 11.48 21.24 -9.51
N MET A 41 10.21 20.92 -9.66
CA MET A 41 9.14 21.19 -8.69
C MET A 41 8.83 19.92 -7.91
N VAL A 42 8.53 20.02 -6.62
CA VAL A 42 8.22 18.91 -5.73
C VAL A 42 6.82 19.09 -5.14
N VAL A 43 5.99 18.06 -5.23
CA VAL A 43 4.72 17.95 -4.51
C VAL A 43 4.77 16.64 -3.72
N ASP A 44 4.96 16.75 -2.42
CA ASP A 44 5.27 15.59 -1.57
C ASP A 44 4.68 15.79 -0.17
N HIS A 45 4.59 14.74 0.65
CA HIS A 45 4.13 14.78 2.03
C HIS A 45 5.12 14.17 3.03
N HIS A 46 6.19 13.57 2.53
CA HIS A 46 7.25 12.99 3.36
C HIS A 46 7.99 14.06 4.16
N ILE A 47 8.75 13.64 5.17
CA ILE A 47 9.55 14.56 6.00
C ILE A 47 10.53 15.32 5.11
N PRO A 48 10.43 16.67 5.05
CA PRO A 48 11.35 17.46 4.25
C PRO A 48 12.68 17.63 5.00
N TYR A 49 13.78 17.44 4.28
CA TYR A 49 15.11 17.74 4.80
C TYR A 49 15.53 19.19 4.55
N PHE A 50 14.84 19.88 3.65
CA PHE A 50 15.06 21.27 3.33
C PHE A 50 13.76 21.95 2.87
N GLU A 51 13.71 23.26 2.89
CA GLU A 51 12.64 24.08 2.33
C GLU A 51 13.07 24.61 0.96
N GLY A 52 12.44 24.12 -0.10
CA GLY A 52 12.70 24.53 -1.48
C GLY A 52 11.69 25.55 -1.99
N GLU A 53 12.14 26.51 -2.82
CA GLU A 53 11.27 27.54 -3.42
C GLU A 53 10.13 26.94 -4.26
N LEU A 54 10.37 25.82 -4.94
CA LEU A 54 9.40 25.12 -5.77
C LEU A 54 8.92 23.81 -5.11
N GLN A 55 8.72 23.83 -3.80
CA GLN A 55 8.27 22.68 -3.03
C GLN A 55 6.90 22.95 -2.38
N VAL A 56 5.95 22.06 -2.64
CA VAL A 56 4.67 21.99 -1.94
C VAL A 56 4.71 20.77 -1.03
N ASN A 57 4.76 21.02 0.28
CA ASN A 57 4.77 19.97 1.28
C ASN A 57 3.95 20.41 2.51
N PRO A 58 2.93 19.66 2.94
CA PRO A 58 2.08 20.01 4.07
C PRO A 58 2.87 20.23 5.36
N ARG A 59 3.95 19.49 5.58
CA ARG A 59 4.76 19.60 6.81
C ARG A 59 5.45 20.95 6.96
N LEU A 60 5.77 21.63 5.85
CA LEU A 60 6.30 22.99 5.87
C LEU A 60 5.29 24.03 6.36
N HIS A 61 4.00 23.63 6.41
CA HIS A 61 2.89 24.47 6.87
C HIS A 61 2.24 23.94 8.16
N GLY A 62 2.92 23.04 8.89
CA GLY A 62 2.43 22.50 10.16
C GLY A 62 1.31 21.48 10.03
N ILE A 63 1.08 20.93 8.82
CA ILE A 63 0.09 19.87 8.56
C ILE A 63 0.81 18.52 8.58
N ASP A 64 0.25 17.55 9.29
CA ASP A 64 0.84 16.21 9.38
C ASP A 64 0.64 15.44 8.06
N GLY A 65 1.77 15.25 7.34
CA GLY A 65 1.80 14.50 6.07
C GLY A 65 1.49 13.01 6.21
N ASP A 66 1.60 12.42 7.41
CA ASP A 66 1.27 11.00 7.62
C ASP A 66 -0.21 10.77 7.93
N ARG A 67 -0.95 11.83 8.34
CA ARG A 67 -2.31 11.69 8.85
C ARG A 67 -3.34 12.63 8.22
N GLU A 68 -2.93 13.84 7.83
CA GLU A 68 -3.86 14.92 7.52
C GLU A 68 -3.91 15.29 6.03
N LEU A 69 -2.83 15.00 5.27
CA LEU A 69 -2.79 15.26 3.84
C LEU A 69 -1.83 14.32 3.11
N SER A 70 -2.39 13.49 2.22
CA SER A 70 -1.61 12.62 1.32
C SER A 70 -0.95 13.43 0.19
N SER A 71 0.07 12.87 -0.46
CA SER A 71 0.64 13.45 -1.68
C SER A 71 -0.38 13.63 -2.80
N ALA A 72 -1.33 12.71 -2.94
CA ALA A 72 -2.43 12.86 -3.90
C ALA A 72 -3.31 14.06 -3.56
N GLY A 73 -3.59 14.31 -2.26
CA GLY A 73 -4.29 15.48 -1.79
C GLY A 73 -3.52 16.79 -2.04
N ALA A 74 -2.22 16.79 -1.78
CA ALA A 74 -1.34 17.93 -2.08
C ALA A 74 -1.31 18.24 -3.59
N ALA A 75 -1.18 17.22 -4.43
CA ALA A 75 -1.23 17.36 -5.89
C ALA A 75 -2.60 17.88 -6.37
N PHE A 76 -3.68 17.43 -5.77
CA PHE A 76 -5.02 17.93 -6.05
C PHE A 76 -5.16 19.43 -5.72
N LEU A 77 -4.65 19.87 -4.57
CA LEU A 77 -4.66 21.30 -4.21
C LEU A 77 -3.86 22.16 -5.20
N VAL A 78 -2.70 21.68 -5.65
CA VAL A 78 -1.93 22.34 -6.72
C VAL A 78 -2.75 22.38 -8.01
N ALA A 79 -3.42 21.29 -8.39
CA ALA A 79 -4.28 21.26 -9.57
C ALA A 79 -5.45 22.24 -9.45
N GLN A 80 -6.06 22.40 -8.30
CA GLN A 80 -7.12 23.38 -8.03
C GLN A 80 -6.61 24.82 -8.20
N GLY A 81 -5.39 25.11 -7.78
CA GLY A 81 -4.74 26.41 -8.02
C GLY A 81 -4.52 26.74 -9.51
N LEU A 82 -4.47 25.72 -10.36
CA LEU A 82 -4.31 25.85 -11.81
C LEU A 82 -5.65 25.96 -12.57
N GLY A 83 -6.78 25.77 -11.92
CA GLY A 83 -8.13 25.85 -12.49
C GLY A 83 -9.11 24.88 -11.88
N ASP A 84 -10.33 24.82 -12.41
CA ASP A 84 -11.35 23.88 -11.91
C ASP A 84 -10.98 22.45 -12.28
N ASN A 85 -10.59 21.69 -11.29
CA ASN A 85 -10.23 20.27 -11.37
C ASN A 85 -10.93 19.47 -10.26
N ARG A 86 -12.08 19.95 -9.78
CA ARG A 86 -12.85 19.32 -8.68
C ARG A 86 -13.23 17.87 -8.99
N ASP A 87 -13.42 17.56 -10.25
CA ASP A 87 -13.75 16.21 -10.72
C ASP A 87 -12.65 15.16 -10.42
N LEU A 88 -11.42 15.59 -10.10
CA LEU A 88 -10.31 14.71 -9.71
C LEU A 88 -10.34 14.33 -8.22
N ALA A 89 -11.27 14.86 -7.43
CA ALA A 89 -11.32 14.61 -5.98
C ALA A 89 -11.49 13.11 -5.63
N GLY A 90 -12.09 12.31 -6.52
CA GLY A 90 -12.14 10.85 -6.35
C GLY A 90 -10.77 10.19 -6.28
N LEU A 91 -9.78 10.70 -7.02
CA LEU A 91 -8.41 10.16 -7.01
C LEU A 91 -7.66 10.47 -5.71
N VAL A 92 -8.06 11.49 -4.95
CA VAL A 92 -7.48 11.77 -3.63
C VAL A 92 -7.72 10.60 -2.68
N MET A 93 -8.88 9.94 -2.78
CA MET A 93 -9.18 8.75 -1.97
C MET A 93 -8.22 7.60 -2.20
N LEU A 94 -7.69 7.45 -3.43
CA LEU A 94 -6.70 6.40 -3.71
C LEU A 94 -5.40 6.64 -2.92
N GLY A 95 -4.95 7.91 -2.86
CA GLY A 95 -3.78 8.26 -2.06
C GLY A 95 -4.02 8.06 -0.56
N ILE A 96 -5.18 8.49 -0.03
CA ILE A 96 -5.54 8.30 1.37
C ILE A 96 -5.57 6.81 1.74
N LEU A 97 -6.19 5.98 0.90
CA LEU A 97 -6.27 4.52 1.11
C LEU A 97 -4.91 3.83 0.92
N GLY A 98 -4.14 4.26 -0.09
CA GLY A 98 -2.81 3.70 -0.38
C GLY A 98 -1.81 3.94 0.75
N ASP A 99 -1.84 5.12 1.36
CA ASP A 99 -1.00 5.50 2.50
C ASP A 99 -1.56 4.97 3.84
N GLY A 100 -2.77 4.40 3.86
CA GLY A 100 -3.44 3.98 5.09
C GLY A 100 -3.77 5.15 6.01
N GLN A 101 -3.99 6.34 5.45
CA GLN A 101 -4.30 7.55 6.22
C GLN A 101 -5.77 7.58 6.66
N ALA A 102 -6.02 8.24 7.78
CA ALA A 102 -7.37 8.51 8.23
C ALA A 102 -8.00 9.70 7.48
N LEU A 103 -9.33 9.75 7.46
CA LEU A 103 -10.07 10.95 7.07
C LEU A 103 -10.01 11.96 8.24
N SER A 104 -8.94 12.74 8.30
CA SER A 104 -8.69 13.79 9.28
C SER A 104 -8.08 15.02 8.62
N GLY A 105 -8.07 16.16 9.31
CA GLY A 105 -7.46 17.38 8.81
C GLY A 105 -7.92 17.78 7.41
N VAL A 106 -6.96 18.03 6.52
CA VAL A 106 -7.23 18.45 5.13
C VAL A 106 -7.85 17.31 4.31
N ASN A 107 -7.43 16.05 4.54
CA ASN A 107 -8.04 14.88 3.87
C ASN A 107 -9.56 14.84 4.11
N LEU A 108 -10.01 15.09 5.36
CA LEU A 108 -11.43 15.15 5.69
C LEU A 108 -12.15 16.30 4.99
N SER A 109 -11.52 17.47 4.90
CA SER A 109 -12.10 18.61 4.20
C SER A 109 -12.30 18.31 2.71
N LEU A 110 -11.27 17.77 2.04
CA LEU A 110 -11.34 17.39 0.63
C LEU A 110 -12.39 16.30 0.38
N PHE A 111 -12.48 15.33 1.26
CA PHE A 111 -13.51 14.30 1.21
C PHE A 111 -14.93 14.89 1.33
N ASN A 112 -15.18 15.76 2.32
CA ASN A 112 -16.48 16.37 2.52
C ASN A 112 -16.90 17.22 1.32
N ASP A 113 -15.97 17.96 0.73
CA ASP A 113 -16.20 18.73 -0.49
C ASP A 113 -16.57 17.83 -1.68
N ALA A 114 -15.88 16.68 -1.84
CA ALA A 114 -16.16 15.70 -2.88
C ALA A 114 -17.54 15.04 -2.69
N VAL A 115 -17.94 14.75 -1.46
CA VAL A 115 -19.29 14.24 -1.12
C VAL A 115 -20.34 15.27 -1.44
N ALA A 116 -20.15 16.52 -1.00
CA ALA A 116 -21.11 17.62 -1.27
C ALA A 116 -21.32 17.88 -2.77
N GLN A 117 -20.32 17.57 -3.60
CA GLN A 117 -20.37 17.69 -5.06
C GLN A 117 -20.86 16.40 -5.77
N GLY A 118 -21.19 15.34 -5.04
CA GLY A 118 -21.63 14.07 -5.60
C GLY A 118 -20.55 13.32 -6.38
N ILE A 119 -19.26 13.58 -6.09
CA ILE A 119 -18.12 12.89 -6.69
C ILE A 119 -17.83 11.59 -5.95
N ILE A 120 -18.01 11.60 -4.64
CA ILE A 120 -17.88 10.42 -3.76
C ILE A 120 -19.22 10.19 -3.05
N THR A 121 -19.66 8.94 -3.05
CA THR A 121 -20.82 8.51 -2.25
C THR A 121 -20.30 7.59 -1.13
N PRO A 122 -20.35 8.03 0.14
CA PRO A 122 -19.97 7.18 1.26
C PRO A 122 -21.05 6.12 1.55
N GLY A 123 -20.61 4.95 1.97
CA GLY A 123 -21.47 3.83 2.35
C GLY A 123 -20.83 2.96 3.41
N GLN A 124 -21.42 1.81 3.66
CA GLN A 124 -20.88 0.76 4.53
C GLN A 124 -20.85 -0.54 3.74
N GLY A 125 -19.81 -1.35 3.95
CA GLY A 125 -19.69 -2.63 3.25
C GLY A 125 -18.38 -3.36 3.51
N LEU A 126 -18.17 -4.44 2.75
CA LEU A 126 -16.88 -5.13 2.75
C LEU A 126 -15.80 -4.22 2.17
N LEU A 127 -14.67 -4.13 2.88
CA LEU A 127 -13.50 -3.35 2.45
C LEU A 127 -12.54 -4.19 1.60
N LEU A 128 -12.91 -5.44 1.32
CA LEU A 128 -12.13 -6.40 0.53
C LEU A 128 -12.23 -6.06 -0.96
N PRO A 129 -11.10 -5.83 -1.66
CA PRO A 129 -11.09 -5.56 -3.09
C PRO A 129 -11.54 -6.76 -3.94
N GLY A 130 -12.35 -6.55 -4.96
CA GLY A 130 -12.79 -7.60 -5.88
C GLY A 130 -14.01 -7.21 -6.69
N ARG A 131 -14.27 -7.98 -7.77
CA ARG A 131 -15.42 -7.79 -8.68
C ARG A 131 -16.73 -8.31 -8.11
N ASP A 132 -16.64 -9.40 -7.34
CA ASP A 132 -17.76 -10.08 -6.68
C ASP A 132 -17.35 -10.61 -5.30
N GLU A 133 -18.28 -11.16 -4.54
CA GLU A 133 -18.05 -11.67 -3.20
C GLU A 133 -17.07 -12.83 -3.17
N HIS A 134 -17.05 -13.67 -4.20
CA HIS A 134 -16.11 -14.77 -4.32
C HIS A 134 -14.67 -14.25 -4.45
N GLU A 135 -14.42 -13.34 -5.41
CA GLU A 135 -13.10 -12.77 -5.61
C GLU A 135 -12.65 -11.96 -4.38
N ARG A 136 -13.57 -11.22 -3.74
CA ARG A 136 -13.32 -10.47 -2.51
C ARG A 136 -12.77 -11.35 -1.40
N LEU A 137 -13.31 -12.54 -1.21
CA LEU A 137 -12.85 -13.48 -0.19
C LEU A 137 -11.61 -14.26 -0.64
N TYR A 138 -11.65 -14.83 -1.84
CA TYR A 138 -10.58 -15.67 -2.35
C TYR A 138 -9.25 -14.92 -2.50
N ALA A 139 -9.31 -13.71 -3.02
CA ALA A 139 -8.15 -12.87 -3.25
C ALA A 139 -7.95 -11.79 -2.15
N ALA A 140 -8.54 -11.97 -0.95
CA ALA A 140 -8.36 -11.07 0.16
C ALA A 140 -6.89 -11.04 0.61
N LEU A 141 -6.28 -9.85 0.61
CA LEU A 141 -4.89 -9.66 0.98
C LEU A 141 -4.70 -8.56 2.01
N ASN A 142 -5.49 -7.53 1.97
CA ASN A 142 -5.49 -6.44 2.94
C ASN A 142 -6.92 -6.15 3.42
N PRO A 143 -7.34 -6.84 4.50
CA PRO A 143 -6.62 -7.84 5.30
C PRO A 143 -6.49 -9.22 4.63
N TYR A 144 -5.42 -9.96 4.98
CA TYR A 144 -5.31 -11.38 4.67
C TYR A 144 -6.23 -12.18 5.61
N LEU A 145 -7.06 -13.06 5.05
CA LEU A 145 -8.02 -13.86 5.79
C LEU A 145 -7.48 -15.27 6.00
N HIS A 146 -6.99 -15.57 7.20
CA HIS A 146 -6.41 -16.86 7.52
C HIS A 146 -7.41 -18.02 7.25
N GLN A 147 -6.97 -19.07 6.54
CA GLN A 147 -7.78 -20.22 6.12
C GLN A 147 -8.99 -19.88 5.21
N VAL A 148 -9.00 -18.68 4.61
CA VAL A 148 -10.01 -18.27 3.63
C VAL A 148 -9.32 -17.80 2.35
N SER A 149 -8.38 -16.85 2.46
CA SER A 149 -7.65 -16.34 1.29
C SER A 149 -6.93 -17.44 0.55
N GLY A 150 -7.22 -17.61 -0.74
CA GLY A 150 -6.67 -18.65 -1.60
C GLY A 150 -7.20 -20.06 -1.32
N ASP A 151 -8.32 -20.20 -0.61
CA ASP A 151 -8.96 -21.50 -0.33
C ASP A 151 -10.36 -21.55 -0.93
N GLU A 152 -10.49 -22.21 -2.07
CA GLU A 152 -11.72 -22.30 -2.85
C GLU A 152 -12.85 -22.95 -2.07
N MET A 153 -12.55 -24.03 -1.34
CA MET A 153 -13.57 -24.76 -0.56
C MET A 153 -14.06 -23.91 0.63
N ALA A 154 -13.15 -23.21 1.30
CA ALA A 154 -13.51 -22.35 2.40
C ALA A 154 -14.37 -21.15 1.96
N VAL A 155 -14.08 -20.58 0.79
CA VAL A 155 -14.88 -19.50 0.21
C VAL A 155 -16.26 -19.99 -0.20
N ALA A 156 -16.33 -21.14 -0.90
CA ALA A 156 -17.61 -21.72 -1.31
C ALA A 156 -18.51 -22.04 -0.10
N ASP A 157 -17.96 -22.66 0.96
CA ASP A 157 -18.66 -22.97 2.21
C ASP A 157 -19.22 -21.71 2.90
N LEU A 158 -18.41 -20.62 2.97
CA LEU A 158 -18.83 -19.35 3.54
C LEU A 158 -19.97 -18.70 2.74
N LEU A 159 -19.86 -18.68 1.41
CA LEU A 159 -20.88 -18.09 0.54
C LEU A 159 -22.18 -18.90 0.56
N GLU A 160 -22.10 -20.23 0.54
CA GLU A 160 -23.25 -21.10 0.67
C GLU A 160 -23.94 -20.89 2.03
N SER A 161 -23.17 -20.90 3.12
CA SER A 161 -23.69 -20.68 4.47
C SER A 161 -24.29 -19.31 4.67
N ALA A 162 -23.76 -18.28 4.00
CA ALA A 162 -24.30 -16.92 4.04
C ALA A 162 -25.48 -16.69 3.08
N SER A 163 -25.77 -17.65 2.18
CA SER A 163 -26.83 -17.50 1.20
C SER A 163 -28.21 -17.40 1.87
N SER A 164 -29.08 -16.60 1.28
CA SER A 164 -30.49 -16.46 1.57
C SER A 164 -31.26 -16.40 0.25
N GLY A 165 -32.58 -16.45 0.26
CA GLY A 165 -33.40 -16.53 -0.97
C GLY A 165 -33.11 -15.50 -2.04
N ASP A 166 -32.53 -14.32 -1.67
CA ASP A 166 -32.25 -13.20 -2.55
C ASP A 166 -30.74 -12.98 -2.80
N GLY A 167 -29.89 -13.97 -2.48
CA GLY A 167 -28.42 -13.87 -2.66
C GLY A 167 -27.64 -14.02 -1.36
N VAL A 168 -26.42 -13.50 -1.30
CA VAL A 168 -25.57 -13.55 -0.11
C VAL A 168 -25.98 -12.47 0.90
N SER A 169 -26.32 -12.91 2.12
CA SER A 169 -26.59 -12.00 3.23
C SER A 169 -25.26 -11.46 3.79
N LEU A 170 -25.03 -10.15 3.68
CA LEU A 170 -23.82 -9.50 4.15
C LEU A 170 -23.62 -9.68 5.67
N ASP A 171 -24.67 -9.53 6.46
CA ASP A 171 -24.61 -9.67 7.93
C ASP A 171 -24.22 -11.09 8.35
N LYS A 172 -24.77 -12.11 7.67
CA LYS A 172 -24.40 -13.49 7.89
C LYS A 172 -22.94 -13.76 7.49
N LEU A 173 -22.54 -13.25 6.33
CA LEU A 173 -21.19 -13.42 5.82
C LEU A 173 -20.15 -12.82 6.78
N ILE A 174 -20.37 -11.60 7.24
CA ILE A 174 -19.51 -10.93 8.22
C ILE A 174 -19.43 -11.76 9.52
N SER A 175 -20.59 -12.18 10.03
CA SER A 175 -20.64 -13.00 11.27
C SER A 175 -19.85 -14.30 11.13
N LEU A 176 -19.99 -15.00 9.99
CA LEU A 176 -19.25 -16.23 9.72
C LEU A 176 -17.75 -15.98 9.56
N LEU A 177 -17.36 -14.89 8.88
CA LEU A 177 -15.96 -14.49 8.75
C LEU A 177 -15.33 -14.20 10.11
N VAL A 178 -15.98 -13.39 10.94
CA VAL A 178 -15.50 -13.05 12.28
C VAL A 178 -15.34 -14.33 13.14
N LEU A 179 -16.33 -15.21 13.15
CA LEU A 179 -16.26 -16.47 13.89
C LEU A 179 -15.11 -17.37 13.40
N ARG A 180 -14.89 -17.43 12.09
CA ARG A 180 -13.84 -18.28 11.50
C ARG A 180 -12.43 -17.71 11.76
N LEU A 181 -12.27 -16.40 11.72
CA LEU A 181 -10.98 -15.73 11.79
C LEU A 181 -10.52 -15.44 13.21
N SER A 182 -11.43 -15.21 14.16
CA SER A 182 -11.10 -14.79 15.53
C SER A 182 -10.10 -15.68 16.28
N PRO A 183 -9.96 -17.01 16.02
CA PRO A 183 -8.90 -17.79 16.65
C PRO A 183 -7.49 -17.53 16.10
N PHE A 184 -7.36 -16.90 14.92
CA PHE A 184 -6.11 -16.86 14.15
C PHE A 184 -5.65 -15.43 13.81
N ALA A 185 -6.52 -14.45 13.93
CA ALA A 185 -6.26 -13.08 13.52
C ALA A 185 -6.35 -12.09 14.68
N PRO A 186 -5.54 -11.03 14.68
CA PRO A 186 -5.71 -9.89 15.58
C PRO A 186 -7.08 -9.22 15.42
N GLU A 187 -7.55 -8.52 16.46
CA GLU A 187 -8.82 -7.78 16.43
C GLU A 187 -8.85 -6.73 15.32
N GLU A 188 -7.75 -6.02 15.14
CA GLU A 188 -7.61 -4.99 14.10
C GLU A 188 -7.77 -5.55 12.67
N THR A 189 -7.47 -6.83 12.46
CA THR A 189 -7.72 -7.51 11.18
C THR A 189 -9.21 -7.65 10.94
N LEU A 190 -9.97 -8.02 11.97
CA LEU A 190 -11.42 -8.17 11.88
C LEU A 190 -12.11 -6.83 11.62
N GLU A 191 -11.63 -5.75 12.24
CA GLU A 191 -12.14 -4.38 12.02
C GLU A 191 -11.95 -3.90 10.58
N ARG A 192 -10.93 -4.42 9.86
CA ARG A 192 -10.65 -4.06 8.46
C ARG A 192 -11.44 -4.88 7.42
N ILE A 193 -12.30 -5.80 7.83
CA ILE A 193 -13.14 -6.57 6.91
C ILE A 193 -14.34 -5.75 6.45
N TYR A 194 -14.93 -4.99 7.37
CA TYR A 194 -16.15 -4.23 7.14
C TYR A 194 -16.05 -2.81 7.71
N GLY A 195 -16.51 -1.83 6.95
CA GLY A 195 -16.43 -0.45 7.40
C GLY A 195 -16.87 0.55 6.33
N ALA A 196 -16.32 1.77 6.42
CA ALA A 196 -16.60 2.84 5.51
C ALA A 196 -16.13 2.53 4.08
N ARG A 197 -17.05 2.45 3.16
CA ARG A 197 -16.86 2.24 1.74
C ARG A 197 -17.11 3.52 0.97
N TYR A 198 -16.40 3.75 -0.12
CA TYR A 198 -16.48 4.97 -0.91
C TYR A 198 -16.71 4.62 -2.37
N ASP A 199 -17.87 5.00 -2.91
CA ASP A 199 -18.17 4.81 -4.33
C ASP A 199 -17.79 6.09 -5.09
N LEU A 200 -16.82 5.96 -6.00
CA LEU A 200 -16.26 7.02 -6.83
C LEU A 200 -17.08 7.15 -8.11
N GLN A 201 -17.83 8.22 -8.25
CA GLN A 201 -18.83 8.40 -9.32
C GLN A 201 -18.22 8.68 -10.69
N ARG A 202 -16.94 9.01 -10.74
CA ARG A 202 -16.24 9.41 -11.98
C ARG A 202 -15.20 8.40 -12.45
N GLU A 203 -14.81 7.45 -11.59
CA GLU A 203 -13.67 6.58 -11.85
C GLU A 203 -14.09 5.28 -12.56
N VAL A 204 -13.13 4.64 -13.25
CA VAL A 204 -13.37 3.42 -14.07
C VAL A 204 -13.76 2.20 -13.20
N ILE A 205 -13.36 2.18 -11.96
CA ILE A 205 -13.79 1.21 -10.94
C ILE A 205 -14.42 2.03 -9.81
N PRO A 206 -15.73 1.91 -9.59
CA PRO A 206 -16.42 2.75 -8.61
C PRO A 206 -15.99 2.53 -7.17
N ASP A 207 -15.70 1.29 -6.77
CA ASP A 207 -15.25 0.98 -5.41
C ASP A 207 -13.82 1.46 -5.18
N ALA A 208 -13.62 2.43 -4.28
CA ALA A 208 -12.32 3.05 -4.03
C ALA A 208 -11.26 2.06 -3.53
N HIS A 209 -11.64 1.12 -2.64
CA HIS A 209 -10.72 0.10 -2.14
C HIS A 209 -10.26 -0.83 -3.27
N THR A 210 -11.19 -1.20 -4.14
CA THR A 210 -10.89 -2.05 -5.29
C THR A 210 -10.01 -1.31 -6.31
N LEU A 211 -10.33 -0.05 -6.64
CA LEU A 211 -9.52 0.75 -7.58
C LEU A 211 -8.10 0.96 -7.04
N ALA A 212 -7.97 1.28 -5.74
CA ALA A 212 -6.66 1.43 -5.11
C ALA A 212 -5.83 0.14 -5.20
N ALA A 213 -6.42 -1.02 -4.91
CA ALA A 213 -5.74 -2.31 -5.01
C ALA A 213 -5.32 -2.68 -6.45
N VAL A 214 -6.15 -2.35 -7.44
CA VAL A 214 -5.83 -2.60 -8.86
C VAL A 214 -4.69 -1.68 -9.33
N VAL A 215 -4.74 -0.39 -9.00
CA VAL A 215 -3.70 0.58 -9.34
C VAL A 215 -2.37 0.22 -8.68
N ASP A 216 -2.37 -0.14 -7.39
CA ASP A 216 -1.19 -0.56 -6.66
C ASP A 216 -0.54 -1.82 -7.27
N ALA A 217 -1.34 -2.84 -7.56
CA ALA A 217 -0.87 -4.08 -8.18
C ALA A 217 -0.27 -3.85 -9.57
N CYS A 218 -0.85 -2.96 -10.39
CA CYS A 218 -0.28 -2.56 -11.67
C CYS A 218 1.09 -1.88 -11.48
N GLY A 219 1.21 -0.97 -10.51
CA GLY A 219 2.47 -0.31 -10.18
C GLY A 219 3.55 -1.30 -9.74
N LYS A 220 3.25 -2.17 -8.77
CA LYS A 220 4.15 -3.22 -8.24
C LYS A 220 4.56 -4.24 -9.30
N SER A 221 3.69 -4.51 -10.26
CA SER A 221 3.97 -5.41 -11.38
C SER A 221 4.79 -4.76 -12.50
N GLY A 222 5.14 -3.48 -12.39
CA GLY A 222 5.92 -2.74 -13.39
C GLY A 222 5.09 -2.11 -14.52
N TYR A 223 3.76 -2.15 -14.40
CA TYR A 223 2.81 -1.58 -15.37
C TYR A 223 2.29 -0.20 -14.93
N GLY A 224 3.19 0.68 -14.48
CA GLY A 224 2.82 2.02 -14.02
C GLY A 224 2.09 2.87 -15.06
N GLY A 225 2.36 2.65 -16.36
CA GLY A 225 1.61 3.29 -17.44
C GLY A 225 0.13 2.88 -17.44
N LEU A 226 -0.18 1.60 -17.18
CA LEU A 226 -1.54 1.11 -17.07
C LEU A 226 -2.23 1.67 -15.82
N ALA A 227 -1.54 1.66 -14.67
CA ALA A 227 -2.03 2.29 -13.45
C ALA A 227 -2.44 3.75 -13.69
N SER A 228 -1.58 4.52 -14.38
CA SER A 228 -1.87 5.91 -14.73
C SER A 228 -3.03 6.06 -15.70
N SER A 229 -3.16 5.14 -16.68
CA SER A 229 -4.29 5.14 -17.62
C SER A 229 -5.63 4.96 -16.91
N LEU A 230 -5.71 4.08 -15.91
CA LEU A 230 -6.90 3.92 -15.08
C LEU A 230 -7.26 5.22 -14.35
N CYS A 231 -6.28 5.89 -13.74
CA CYS A 231 -6.47 7.19 -13.09
C CYS A 231 -6.86 8.30 -14.08
N LEU A 232 -6.48 8.18 -15.36
CA LEU A 232 -6.94 9.05 -16.43
C LEU A 232 -8.29 8.61 -17.03
N ARG A 233 -8.99 7.67 -16.38
CA ARG A 233 -10.31 7.14 -16.76
C ARG A 233 -10.32 6.41 -18.10
N SER A 234 -9.19 5.84 -18.50
CA SER A 234 -9.13 4.98 -19.68
C SER A 234 -9.62 3.57 -19.32
N MET A 235 -10.59 3.09 -20.10
CA MET A 235 -11.07 1.70 -20.03
C MET A 235 -10.23 0.74 -20.87
N VAL A 236 -9.28 1.28 -21.65
CA VAL A 236 -8.38 0.46 -22.46
C VAL A 236 -7.52 -0.39 -21.52
N ASP A 237 -7.48 -1.69 -21.80
CA ASP A 237 -6.72 -2.67 -21.02
C ASP A 237 -7.16 -2.84 -19.54
N ILE A 238 -8.39 -2.45 -19.20
CA ILE A 238 -8.91 -2.62 -17.82
C ILE A 238 -8.92 -4.11 -17.40
N GLU A 239 -9.22 -5.03 -18.30
CA GLU A 239 -9.18 -6.47 -18.02
C GLU A 239 -7.74 -6.94 -17.70
N VAL A 240 -6.74 -6.37 -18.38
CA VAL A 240 -5.32 -6.64 -18.07
C VAL A 240 -4.98 -6.16 -16.67
N ALA A 241 -5.51 -5.01 -16.26
CA ALA A 241 -5.30 -4.48 -14.91
C ALA A 241 -5.95 -5.38 -13.83
N TRP A 242 -7.15 -5.89 -14.09
CA TRP A 242 -7.82 -6.86 -13.23
C TRP A 242 -7.01 -8.15 -13.08
N ASP A 243 -6.54 -8.70 -14.20
CA ASP A 243 -5.73 -9.91 -14.20
C ASP A 243 -4.41 -9.73 -13.45
N LEU A 244 -3.73 -8.60 -13.65
CA LEU A 244 -2.50 -8.25 -12.91
C LEU A 244 -2.76 -8.16 -11.40
N SER A 245 -3.86 -7.51 -11.00
CA SER A 245 -4.26 -7.40 -9.59
C SER A 245 -4.56 -8.78 -8.99
N PHE A 246 -5.34 -9.59 -9.66
CA PHE A 246 -5.68 -10.93 -9.20
C PHE A 246 -4.44 -11.83 -9.09
N GLN A 247 -3.57 -11.82 -10.10
CA GLN A 247 -2.32 -12.59 -10.10
C GLN A 247 -1.34 -12.12 -9.03
N HIS A 248 -1.21 -10.80 -8.83
CA HIS A 248 -0.34 -10.25 -7.78
C HIS A 248 -0.81 -10.69 -6.40
N ARG A 249 -2.09 -10.49 -6.09
CA ARG A 249 -2.71 -10.92 -4.83
C ARG A 249 -2.55 -12.43 -4.61
N GLY A 250 -2.80 -13.24 -5.65
CA GLY A 250 -2.64 -14.69 -5.60
C GLY A 250 -1.21 -15.14 -5.26
N ARG A 251 -0.18 -14.50 -5.83
CA ARG A 251 1.22 -14.79 -5.49
C ARG A 251 1.55 -14.47 -4.05
N VAL A 252 1.09 -13.32 -3.55
CA VAL A 252 1.30 -12.94 -2.14
C VAL A 252 0.59 -13.93 -1.22
N ILE A 253 -0.68 -14.23 -1.47
CA ILE A 253 -1.47 -15.19 -0.68
C ILE A 253 -0.79 -16.57 -0.65
N GLN A 254 -0.29 -17.04 -1.78
CA GLN A 254 0.43 -18.32 -1.86
C GLN A 254 1.69 -18.31 -0.98
N ALA A 255 2.46 -17.22 -1.01
CA ALA A 255 3.65 -17.07 -0.18
C ALA A 255 3.31 -17.01 1.32
N VAL A 256 2.26 -16.26 1.70
CA VAL A 256 1.78 -16.19 3.09
C VAL A 256 1.29 -17.56 3.57
N ARG A 257 0.50 -18.26 2.77
CA ARG A 257 0.02 -19.63 3.10
C ARG A 257 1.19 -20.60 3.30
N ALA A 258 2.19 -20.56 2.42
CA ALA A 258 3.38 -21.40 2.55
C ALA A 258 4.17 -21.08 3.83
N ALA A 259 4.25 -19.81 4.22
CA ALA A 259 4.94 -19.37 5.41
C ALA A 259 4.19 -19.75 6.71
N CYS A 260 2.87 -19.82 6.69
CA CYS A 260 2.02 -20.12 7.84
C CYS A 260 1.80 -21.64 8.08
N ILE A 261 2.58 -22.53 7.43
CA ILE A 261 2.52 -23.98 7.68
C ILE A 261 3.25 -24.28 9.00
N GLY A 262 2.51 -24.47 10.10
CA GLY A 262 3.04 -24.80 11.43
C GLY A 262 2.42 -23.98 12.55
N ASP A 263 2.93 -24.17 13.79
CA ASP A 263 2.43 -23.51 14.99
C ASP A 263 2.98 -22.06 15.12
N GLY A 264 2.44 -21.16 14.35
CA GLY A 264 2.76 -19.74 14.38
C GLY A 264 3.38 -19.24 13.08
N ALA A 265 3.22 -17.94 12.83
CA ALA A 265 3.80 -17.30 11.65
C ALA A 265 5.32 -17.10 11.84
N PRO A 266 6.13 -17.39 10.82
CA PRO A 266 7.58 -17.31 10.93
C PRO A 266 8.04 -15.85 11.00
N GLN A 267 9.08 -15.61 11.78
CA GLN A 267 9.72 -14.30 11.88
C GLN A 267 10.61 -13.98 10.65
N PHE A 268 11.01 -14.99 9.90
CA PHE A 268 11.85 -14.84 8.71
C PHE A 268 11.34 -15.73 7.57
N VAL A 269 11.07 -15.13 6.43
CA VAL A 269 10.54 -15.78 5.22
C VAL A 269 11.38 -15.41 4.01
N GLU A 270 11.73 -16.40 3.18
CA GLU A 270 12.29 -16.15 1.86
C GLU A 270 11.20 -16.30 0.80
N VAL A 271 11.19 -15.37 -0.18
CA VAL A 271 10.29 -15.41 -1.34
C VAL A 271 11.10 -15.26 -2.63
N ASP A 272 10.58 -15.80 -3.71
CA ASP A 272 11.29 -15.79 -5.01
C ASP A 272 11.09 -14.47 -5.78
N ASP A 273 10.04 -13.71 -5.48
CA ASP A 273 9.68 -12.47 -6.20
C ASP A 273 9.79 -11.26 -5.28
N VAL A 274 10.72 -10.36 -5.58
CA VAL A 274 10.92 -9.11 -4.82
C VAL A 274 9.66 -8.24 -4.76
N ARG A 275 8.78 -8.33 -5.77
CA ARG A 275 7.55 -7.53 -5.88
C ARG A 275 6.50 -7.89 -4.84
N VAL A 276 6.56 -9.10 -4.26
CA VAL A 276 5.61 -9.57 -3.25
C VAL A 276 6.14 -9.43 -1.82
N ALA A 277 7.44 -9.21 -1.63
CA ALA A 277 8.08 -9.25 -0.32
C ALA A 277 7.47 -8.27 0.70
N SER A 278 7.13 -7.05 0.27
CA SER A 278 6.50 -6.05 1.12
C SER A 278 5.11 -6.48 1.57
N ASP A 279 4.28 -6.97 0.65
CA ASP A 279 2.90 -7.35 0.95
C ASP A 279 2.83 -8.63 1.79
N VAL A 280 3.76 -9.57 1.57
CA VAL A 280 3.92 -10.76 2.41
C VAL A 280 4.29 -10.36 3.84
N ALA A 281 5.23 -9.40 4.00
CA ALA A 281 5.61 -8.89 5.31
C ALA A 281 4.46 -8.18 6.02
N ASP A 282 3.68 -7.38 5.28
CA ASP A 282 2.49 -6.72 5.81
C ASP A 282 1.43 -7.75 6.26
N ALA A 283 1.06 -8.70 5.42
CA ALA A 283 0.06 -9.72 5.75
C ALA A 283 0.48 -10.58 6.96
N LEU A 284 1.73 -11.02 7.00
CA LEU A 284 2.23 -11.81 8.13
C LEU A 284 2.28 -11.00 9.43
N SER A 285 2.66 -9.73 9.37
CA SER A 285 2.80 -8.89 10.56
C SER A 285 1.48 -8.35 11.09
N LEU A 286 0.53 -8.02 10.20
CA LEU A 286 -0.71 -7.35 10.58
C LEU A 286 -1.89 -8.30 10.75
N ASP A 287 -1.91 -9.40 10.00
CA ASP A 287 -3.09 -10.26 9.88
C ASP A 287 -2.90 -11.66 10.48
N CYS A 288 -1.67 -12.00 10.87
CA CYS A 288 -1.37 -13.21 11.60
C CYS A 288 -0.92 -12.89 13.03
N LEU A 289 -1.22 -13.78 13.97
CA LEU A 289 -0.76 -13.61 15.36
C LEU A 289 0.76 -13.75 15.43
N GLN A 290 1.47 -12.63 15.60
CA GLN A 290 2.92 -12.56 15.65
C GLN A 290 3.45 -12.28 17.06
N LYS A 291 4.60 -12.87 17.38
CA LYS A 291 5.33 -12.64 18.66
C LYS A 291 6.53 -11.70 18.51
N GLY A 292 6.87 -11.30 17.30
CA GLY A 292 8.03 -10.47 17.01
C GLY A 292 8.04 -9.92 15.60
N PRO A 293 9.07 -9.14 15.21
CA PRO A 293 9.17 -8.58 13.87
C PRO A 293 9.21 -9.66 12.81
N VAL A 294 8.57 -9.37 11.68
CA VAL A 294 8.58 -10.22 10.49
C VAL A 294 9.55 -9.63 9.47
N MET A 295 10.40 -10.48 8.93
CA MET A 295 11.29 -10.14 7.84
C MET A 295 11.03 -11.05 6.65
N VAL A 296 10.88 -10.44 5.48
CA VAL A 296 10.74 -11.15 4.22
C VAL A 296 11.89 -10.77 3.31
N ALA A 297 12.67 -11.77 2.89
CA ALA A 297 13.80 -11.62 2.01
C ALA A 297 13.46 -12.13 0.61
N ALA A 298 13.79 -11.35 -0.41
CA ALA A 298 13.70 -11.76 -1.80
C ALA A 298 15.07 -11.66 -2.46
N ARG A 299 15.50 -12.71 -3.14
CA ARG A 299 16.78 -12.74 -3.87
C ARG A 299 16.60 -12.18 -5.27
N ASN A 300 17.50 -11.30 -5.65
CA ASN A 300 17.61 -10.79 -7.01
C ASN A 300 19.11 -10.76 -7.40
N ASP A 301 19.52 -11.72 -8.17
CA ASP A 301 20.94 -11.97 -8.50
C ASP A 301 21.82 -12.11 -7.24
N GLU A 302 22.81 -11.24 -7.07
CA GLU A 302 23.71 -11.23 -5.92
C GLU A 302 23.18 -10.44 -4.71
N LEU A 303 22.04 -9.75 -4.87
CA LEU A 303 21.46 -8.90 -3.84
C LEU A 303 20.19 -9.51 -3.26
N CYS A 304 20.04 -9.38 -1.95
CA CYS A 304 18.81 -9.65 -1.22
C CYS A 304 18.10 -8.33 -0.90
N HIS A 305 16.84 -8.26 -1.28
CA HIS A 305 15.92 -7.20 -0.88
C HIS A 305 15.11 -7.68 0.32
N LEU A 306 15.10 -6.89 1.37
CA LEU A 306 14.45 -7.22 2.64
C LEU A 306 13.33 -6.25 2.92
N SER A 307 12.19 -6.79 3.33
CA SER A 307 11.07 -6.04 3.88
C SER A 307 10.86 -6.48 5.32
N ALA A 308 10.92 -5.55 6.24
CA ALA A 308 10.75 -5.80 7.67
C ALA A 308 9.53 -5.07 8.21
N ARG A 309 8.77 -5.71 9.08
CA ARG A 309 7.58 -5.17 9.73
C ARG A 309 7.56 -5.54 11.19
N CYS A 310 7.14 -4.60 12.02
CA CYS A 310 6.92 -4.79 13.44
C CYS A 310 5.42 -4.94 13.71
N PRO A 311 4.96 -5.98 14.42
CA PRO A 311 3.59 -6.05 14.89
C PRO A 311 3.28 -4.84 15.78
N ARG A 312 2.01 -4.45 15.82
CA ARG A 312 1.58 -3.37 16.70
C ARG A 312 1.88 -3.69 18.16
N GLY A 313 2.26 -2.67 18.94
CA GLY A 313 2.55 -2.82 20.37
C GLY A 313 3.99 -3.19 20.72
N MET A 314 4.86 -3.42 19.74
CA MET A 314 6.30 -3.57 20.02
C MET A 314 6.99 -2.21 20.20
N GLU A 315 7.79 -2.10 21.25
CA GLU A 315 8.61 -0.91 21.52
C GLU A 315 10.02 -1.07 20.93
N MET A 316 10.13 -1.06 19.59
CA MET A 316 11.43 -1.12 18.93
C MET A 316 11.45 -0.13 17.78
N ASP A 317 12.60 0.47 17.51
CA ASP A 317 12.84 1.21 16.25
C ASP A 317 13.42 0.25 15.20
N LEU A 318 12.50 -0.35 14.44
CA LEU A 318 12.87 -1.29 13.38
C LEU A 318 13.67 -0.61 12.27
N GLY A 319 13.39 0.67 11.97
CA GLY A 319 14.10 1.43 10.95
C GLY A 319 15.58 1.58 11.26
N GLU A 320 15.91 1.92 12.50
CA GLU A 320 17.30 2.05 12.96
C GLU A 320 18.01 0.68 13.00
N ALA A 321 17.39 -0.33 13.59
CA ALA A 321 17.94 -1.69 13.63
C ALA A 321 18.27 -2.25 12.24
N VAL A 322 17.35 -2.08 11.29
CA VAL A 322 17.54 -2.52 9.89
C VAL A 322 18.65 -1.72 9.21
N ARG A 323 18.72 -0.40 9.44
CA ARG A 323 19.76 0.46 8.90
C ARG A 323 21.16 0.02 9.36
N GLU A 324 21.32 -0.18 10.67
CA GLU A 324 22.60 -0.59 11.26
C GLU A 324 23.02 -1.98 10.80
N ALA A 325 22.10 -2.95 10.78
CA ALA A 325 22.37 -4.29 10.31
C ALA A 325 22.76 -4.30 8.82
N ALA A 326 22.07 -3.51 7.97
CA ALA A 326 22.37 -3.41 6.55
C ALA A 326 23.77 -2.84 6.29
N ILE A 327 24.16 -1.78 7.00
CA ILE A 327 25.52 -1.19 6.90
C ILE A 327 26.58 -2.21 7.31
N GLN A 328 26.40 -2.95 8.40
CA GLN A 328 27.33 -4.00 8.85
C GLN A 328 27.43 -5.16 7.85
N CYS A 329 26.42 -5.38 7.04
CA CYS A 329 26.41 -6.38 5.96
C CYS A 329 26.95 -5.84 4.63
N GLY A 330 27.41 -4.58 4.57
CA GLY A 330 27.92 -3.96 3.34
C GLY A 330 26.84 -3.56 2.34
N GLY A 331 25.62 -3.36 2.83
CA GLY A 331 24.47 -2.89 2.07
C GLY A 331 23.96 -1.55 2.59
N PHE A 332 22.71 -1.26 2.30
CA PHE A 332 22.00 -0.08 2.77
C PHE A 332 20.56 -0.43 3.17
N GLY A 333 19.98 0.31 4.09
CA GLY A 333 18.65 0.08 4.58
C GLY A 333 18.18 1.21 5.49
N GLY A 334 16.95 1.09 5.97
CA GLY A 334 16.32 2.02 6.90
C GLY A 334 14.81 2.01 6.70
N GLY A 335 14.14 2.97 7.32
CA GLY A 335 12.68 3.08 7.25
C GLY A 335 12.14 3.83 8.44
N HIS A 336 10.90 3.56 8.76
CA HIS A 336 10.20 4.09 9.93
C HIS A 336 10.22 3.08 11.08
N ARG A 337 9.76 3.52 12.25
CA ARG A 337 9.76 2.71 13.47
C ARG A 337 9.16 1.31 13.30
N PHE A 338 8.12 1.14 12.49
CA PHE A 338 7.38 -0.12 12.32
C PHE A 338 7.54 -0.77 10.94
N ARG A 339 8.15 -0.07 9.98
CA ARG A 339 8.31 -0.50 8.59
C ARG A 339 9.68 -0.13 8.09
N ALA A 340 10.46 -1.11 7.69
CA ALA A 340 11.81 -0.89 7.20
C ALA A 340 12.12 -1.80 6.01
N GLY A 341 13.16 -1.46 5.27
CA GLY A 341 13.67 -2.26 4.17
C GLY A 341 15.17 -2.15 4.05
N ALA A 342 15.79 -3.17 3.48
CA ALA A 342 17.22 -3.18 3.21
C ALA A 342 17.53 -3.84 1.88
N THR A 343 18.71 -3.53 1.35
CA THR A 343 19.33 -4.24 0.23
C THR A 343 20.76 -4.60 0.66
N ILE A 344 21.07 -5.88 0.67
CA ILE A 344 22.35 -6.41 1.11
C ILE A 344 22.86 -7.48 0.14
N PRO A 345 24.17 -7.80 0.10
CA PRO A 345 24.65 -8.98 -0.61
C PRO A 345 24.03 -10.27 -0.07
N CYS A 346 23.56 -11.16 -0.93
CA CYS A 346 22.89 -12.41 -0.53
C CYS A 346 23.77 -13.28 0.38
N ALA A 347 25.10 -13.25 0.18
CA ALA A 347 26.06 -13.97 1.03
C ALA A 347 26.06 -13.48 2.50
N ARG A 348 25.42 -12.35 2.80
CA ARG A 348 25.34 -11.76 4.14
C ARG A 348 23.97 -11.91 4.81
N LEU A 349 23.04 -12.64 4.19
CA LEU A 349 21.68 -12.78 4.68
C LEU A 349 21.61 -13.36 6.10
N GLU A 350 22.34 -14.43 6.38
CA GLU A 350 22.41 -15.04 7.71
C GLU A 350 23.03 -14.12 8.76
N GLN A 351 24.06 -13.35 8.36
CA GLN A 351 24.66 -12.34 9.25
C GLN A 351 23.63 -11.25 9.60
N PHE A 352 22.90 -10.77 8.60
CA PHE A 352 21.84 -9.77 8.78
C PHE A 352 20.74 -10.27 9.75
N ARG A 353 20.27 -11.50 9.48
CA ARG A 353 19.28 -12.15 10.35
C ARG A 353 19.74 -12.18 11.82
N GLY A 354 20.94 -12.68 12.09
CA GLY A 354 21.49 -12.72 13.45
C GLY A 354 21.70 -11.35 14.10
N LEU A 355 21.92 -10.28 13.31
CA LEU A 355 21.97 -8.90 13.83
C LEU A 355 20.58 -8.42 14.28
N ILE A 356 19.55 -8.66 13.48
CA ILE A 356 18.17 -8.28 13.85
C ILE A 356 17.67 -9.09 15.04
N GLU A 357 17.93 -10.42 15.08
CA GLU A 357 17.54 -11.25 16.22
C GLU A 357 18.15 -10.75 17.55
N ARG A 358 19.39 -10.26 17.53
CA ARG A 358 20.02 -9.62 18.70
C ARG A 358 19.39 -8.29 19.07
N ALA A 359 19.05 -7.47 18.07
CA ALA A 359 18.38 -6.18 18.30
C ALA A 359 16.96 -6.35 18.89
N VAL A 360 16.28 -7.44 18.56
CA VAL A 360 14.96 -7.79 19.12
C VAL A 360 15.06 -8.29 20.55
N ALA A 361 16.17 -8.94 20.91
CA ALA A 361 16.40 -9.51 22.24
C ALA A 361 16.95 -8.50 23.26
N ALA A 362 17.40 -7.33 22.82
CA ALA A 362 17.95 -6.25 23.63
C ALA A 362 16.88 -5.30 24.15
#